data_7840b2f6532648fac59eb4b3a3e90f1c
#
_entry.id   7840b2f6532648fac59eb4b3a3e90f1c
#
_cell.length_a   1.000
_cell.length_b   1.000
_cell.length_c   1.000
_cell.angle_alpha   90.00
_cell.angle_beta   90.00
_cell.angle_gamma   90.00
#
_symmetry.space_group_name_H-M   'P 1'
#
loop_
_entity.id
_entity.type
_entity.pdbx_description
1 polymer ?
#
loop_
_entity_poly.entity_id
_entity_poly.type
_entity_poly.pdbx_seq_one_letter_code
_entity_poly.pdbx_strand_id
1 'polypeptide(L)'
;MAFEQCARPLESLDDFFRLQEGFSFYFIPGRKQATMPCMMIVAPRNLVSDSPLVQEAIDLLRVCGGRAPAADIADIVLKLPDLEAELAALLVSDLIRDDHRLRLAVDAMVELNCEDVESRVLHESDFVVVDVETTGAKTPPGRITEIGAYRVSRGRIVAEFQTLVNPETQIPPFIVQLTGITNQMVRDAPIFAEVIEGWLGFASDAVLVAHNAQFDVRFLNHEIRRVFPGRRMINSHLCTVKLSRRIFPGLTNYRLHTIAEHFTIPILNRHRAPDDALATAEIFIHILARLRQHNVHDVAGARLFQFLAASEPC
;
A
#
# COMPACT_ATOMS: atom_id res chain seq x y z
N MET A 1 40.40 -0.91 -20.92
CA MET A 1 40.90 -1.85 -19.93
C MET A 1 39.85 -2.05 -18.86
N ALA A 2 39.45 -3.27 -18.75
CA ALA A 2 38.31 -3.85 -18.09
C ALA A 2 38.23 -3.63 -16.59
N PHE A 3 37.02 -3.57 -16.06
CA PHE A 3 36.71 -4.04 -14.71
C PHE A 3 35.54 -5.03 -14.81
N GLU A 4 35.91 -6.29 -15.01
CA GLU A 4 35.14 -7.44 -14.59
C GLU A 4 35.39 -7.62 -13.10
N GLN A 5 34.32 -7.54 -12.28
CA GLN A 5 34.35 -8.14 -10.94
C GLN A 5 33.23 -9.18 -10.84
N CYS A 6 33.67 -10.42 -10.88
CA CYS A 6 32.92 -11.64 -10.61
C CYS A 6 32.20 -11.56 -9.26
N ALA A 7 30.89 -11.80 -9.28
CA ALA A 7 30.11 -12.18 -8.12
C ALA A 7 30.44 -13.63 -7.74
N ARG A 8 31.00 -13.86 -6.54
CA ARG A 8 31.15 -15.21 -5.95
C ARG A 8 29.79 -15.67 -5.38
N PRO A 9 29.43 -16.94 -5.48
CA PRO A 9 28.28 -17.49 -4.80
C PRO A 9 28.53 -17.55 -3.27
N LEU A 10 27.49 -17.25 -2.49
CA LEU A 10 27.50 -17.31 -1.02
C LEU A 10 27.57 -18.78 -0.56
N GLU A 11 28.58 -19.16 0.23
CA GLU A 11 28.84 -20.55 0.64
C GLU A 11 28.31 -20.92 2.04
N SER A 12 27.75 -19.96 2.85
CA SER A 12 27.20 -20.30 4.17
C SER A 12 26.09 -19.35 4.67
N LEU A 13 25.29 -19.85 5.62
CA LEU A 13 24.28 -19.07 6.34
C LEU A 13 24.88 -17.91 7.16
N ASP A 14 26.14 -17.99 7.55
CA ASP A 14 26.83 -16.93 8.30
C ASP A 14 27.19 -15.71 7.42
N ASP A 15 27.36 -15.90 6.11
CA ASP A 15 27.54 -14.79 5.17
C ASP A 15 26.23 -14.02 4.94
N PHE A 16 25.08 -14.67 5.16
CA PHE A 16 23.77 -14.06 5.08
C PHE A 16 23.55 -13.00 6.19
N PHE A 17 24.07 -13.23 7.40
CA PHE A 17 23.91 -12.30 8.52
C PHE A 17 24.88 -11.10 8.46
N ARG A 18 26.00 -11.19 7.75
CA ARG A 18 26.96 -10.09 7.61
C ARG A 18 26.59 -9.04 6.56
N LEU A 19 25.66 -9.34 5.64
CA LEU A 19 25.17 -8.40 4.62
C LEU A 19 23.94 -7.61 5.08
N GLN A 20 23.45 -7.81 6.29
CA GLN A 20 22.32 -7.05 6.88
C GLN A 20 22.74 -5.71 7.52
N GLU A 21 24.00 -5.31 7.50
CA GLU A 21 24.44 -3.97 7.91
C GLU A 21 24.29 -2.97 6.77
N GLY A 22 23.05 -2.53 6.49
CA GLY A 22 22.84 -1.49 5.51
C GLY A 22 21.38 -1.16 5.30
N PHE A 23 20.94 -0.07 5.96
CA PHE A 23 19.66 0.60 5.86
C PHE A 23 18.51 0.05 6.73
N SER A 24 18.74 0.07 8.04
CA SER A 24 17.64 0.17 8.99
C SER A 24 17.21 1.64 9.09
N PHE A 25 16.02 1.98 8.62
CA PHE A 25 15.42 3.28 8.87
C PHE A 25 14.87 3.29 10.30
N TYR A 26 15.76 3.54 11.29
CA TYR A 26 15.31 3.85 12.64
C TYR A 26 14.77 5.27 12.68
N PHE A 27 13.49 5.42 13.01
CA PHE A 27 12.97 6.70 13.46
C PHE A 27 13.59 7.00 14.83
N ILE A 28 14.46 8.01 14.93
CA ILE A 28 15.06 8.46 16.18
C ILE A 28 14.10 9.48 16.81
N PRO A 29 13.41 9.19 17.93
CA PRO A 29 12.62 10.17 18.63
C PRO A 29 13.56 11.13 19.37
N GLY A 30 13.47 12.43 19.09
CA GLY A 30 14.12 13.45 19.90
C GLY A 30 14.75 14.65 19.18
N ARG A 31 14.04 15.33 18.33
CA ARG A 31 14.34 16.75 18.06
C ARG A 31 13.10 17.60 18.28
N LYS A 32 13.21 18.52 19.26
CA LYS A 32 12.21 19.55 19.54
C LYS A 32 11.97 20.40 18.29
N GLN A 33 10.70 20.65 18.03
CA GLN A 33 10.16 21.45 16.95
C GLN A 33 10.92 22.77 16.77
N ALA A 34 11.57 22.92 15.62
CA ALA A 34 11.74 24.24 15.00
C ALA A 34 10.45 24.49 14.19
N THR A 35 9.81 25.60 14.42
CA THR A 35 8.72 26.13 13.60
C THR A 35 9.13 26.10 12.14
N MET A 36 8.63 25.15 11.37
CA MET A 36 8.87 25.08 9.94
C MET A 36 8.10 26.23 9.24
N PRO A 37 8.76 26.97 8.33
CA PRO A 37 8.04 27.84 7.41
C PRO A 37 7.10 26.98 6.57
N CYS A 38 5.97 27.55 6.17
CA CYS A 38 4.98 26.96 5.27
C CYS A 38 5.67 26.59 3.93
N MET A 39 6.40 25.47 3.91
CA MET A 39 6.83 24.84 2.67
C MET A 39 5.59 24.24 2.06
N MET A 40 5.30 24.56 0.80
CA MET A 40 4.35 23.84 -0.03
C MET A 40 4.77 22.37 0.03
N ILE A 41 4.05 21.56 0.83
CA ILE A 41 4.25 20.13 0.90
C ILE A 41 3.76 19.60 -0.45
N VAL A 42 4.71 19.30 -1.35
CA VAL A 42 4.39 18.56 -2.57
C VAL A 42 3.82 17.23 -2.08
N ALA A 43 2.55 16.99 -2.33
CA ALA A 43 1.89 15.75 -1.91
C ALA A 43 2.69 14.56 -2.44
N PRO A 44 2.98 13.54 -1.59
CA PRO A 44 3.69 12.35 -2.03
C PRO A 44 3.02 11.73 -3.25
N ARG A 45 3.81 11.26 -4.23
CA ARG A 45 3.31 10.71 -5.51
C ARG A 45 2.34 9.53 -5.37
N ASN A 46 2.31 8.88 -4.23
CA ASN A 46 1.37 7.79 -3.93
C ASN A 46 0.08 8.23 -3.25
N LEU A 47 -0.18 9.55 -3.12
CA LEU A 47 -1.47 10.10 -2.71
C LEU A 47 -2.23 10.67 -3.91
N VAL A 48 -3.50 10.30 -4.01
CA VAL A 48 -4.41 10.75 -5.06
C VAL A 48 -5.71 11.26 -4.46
N SER A 49 -6.49 11.98 -5.24
CA SER A 49 -7.82 12.43 -4.85
C SER A 49 -8.74 11.24 -4.53
N ASP A 50 -9.51 11.36 -3.46
CA ASP A 50 -10.58 10.43 -3.08
C ASP A 50 -11.95 10.91 -3.62
N SER A 51 -11.97 11.93 -4.47
CA SER A 51 -13.17 12.49 -5.07
C SER A 51 -13.79 11.51 -6.09
N PRO A 52 -15.08 11.19 -5.96
CA PRO A 52 -15.81 10.42 -6.98
C PRO A 52 -15.76 11.09 -8.37
N LEU A 53 -15.82 12.42 -8.44
CA LEU A 53 -15.77 13.16 -9.71
C LEU A 53 -14.41 12.99 -10.41
N VAL A 54 -13.31 12.98 -9.66
CA VAL A 54 -11.99 12.69 -10.22
C VAL A 54 -11.94 11.27 -10.76
N GLN A 55 -12.56 10.32 -10.07
CA GLN A 55 -12.61 8.94 -10.54
C GLN A 55 -13.49 8.81 -11.81
N GLU A 56 -14.63 9.47 -11.87
CA GLU A 56 -15.48 9.53 -13.07
C GLU A 56 -14.73 10.15 -14.26
N ALA A 57 -13.95 11.21 -14.04
CA ALA A 57 -13.11 11.80 -15.08
C ALA A 57 -12.04 10.82 -15.59
N ILE A 58 -11.40 10.06 -14.71
CA ILE A 58 -10.45 9.01 -15.09
C ILE A 58 -11.14 7.91 -15.92
N ASP A 59 -12.32 7.48 -15.51
CA ASP A 59 -13.06 6.42 -16.21
C ASP A 59 -13.52 6.89 -17.58
N LEU A 60 -13.97 8.14 -17.70
CA LEU A 60 -14.28 8.76 -18.99
C LEU A 60 -13.03 8.80 -19.91
N LEU A 61 -11.91 9.29 -19.39
CA LEU A 61 -10.65 9.34 -20.16
C LEU A 61 -10.20 7.96 -20.63
N ARG A 62 -10.35 6.91 -19.82
CA ARG A 62 -10.05 5.53 -20.24
C ARG A 62 -10.87 5.08 -21.44
N VAL A 63 -12.16 5.42 -21.46
CA VAL A 63 -13.06 5.14 -22.60
C VAL A 63 -12.65 5.94 -23.83
N CYS A 64 -12.17 7.19 -23.66
CA CYS A 64 -11.76 8.10 -24.73
C CYS A 64 -10.30 7.89 -25.19
N GLY A 65 -9.65 6.79 -24.81
CA GLY A 65 -8.26 6.52 -25.22
C GLY A 65 -7.21 7.35 -24.47
N GLY A 66 -7.53 7.80 -23.26
CA GLY A 66 -6.61 8.50 -22.35
C GLY A 66 -6.62 10.03 -22.49
N ARG A 67 -7.46 10.59 -23.37
CA ARG A 67 -7.51 12.04 -23.61
C ARG A 67 -8.91 12.51 -23.97
N ALA A 68 -9.36 13.64 -23.40
CA ALA A 68 -10.65 14.27 -23.73
C ALA A 68 -10.58 15.79 -23.52
N PRO A 69 -11.43 16.59 -24.24
CA PRO A 69 -11.58 18.00 -23.97
C PRO A 69 -12.07 18.27 -22.55
N ALA A 70 -11.58 19.35 -21.93
CA ALA A 70 -12.08 19.79 -20.62
C ALA A 70 -13.58 20.10 -20.67
N ALA A 71 -14.13 20.56 -21.80
CA ALA A 71 -15.55 20.79 -22.01
C ALA A 71 -16.37 19.51 -21.86
N ASP A 72 -15.90 18.36 -22.39
CA ASP A 72 -16.58 17.06 -22.26
C ASP A 72 -16.60 16.58 -20.81
N ILE A 73 -15.49 16.81 -20.06
CA ILE A 73 -15.44 16.48 -18.64
C ILE A 73 -16.36 17.40 -17.83
N ALA A 74 -16.44 18.69 -18.17
CA ALA A 74 -17.37 19.61 -17.54
C ALA A 74 -18.82 19.20 -17.77
N ASP A 75 -19.18 18.84 -18.98
CA ASP A 75 -20.52 18.40 -19.33
C ASP A 75 -20.87 17.04 -18.67
N ILE A 76 -20.03 16.03 -18.88
CA ILE A 76 -20.34 14.64 -18.49
C ILE A 76 -20.15 14.41 -16.99
N VAL A 77 -19.06 14.91 -16.40
CA VAL A 77 -18.68 14.64 -15.01
C VAL A 77 -19.24 15.70 -14.06
N LEU A 78 -19.05 17.00 -14.39
CA LEU A 78 -19.52 18.08 -13.54
C LEU A 78 -21.02 18.39 -13.75
N LYS A 79 -21.64 17.83 -14.81
CA LYS A 79 -23.04 18.09 -15.18
C LYS A 79 -23.30 19.56 -15.51
N LEU A 80 -22.35 20.19 -16.17
CA LEU A 80 -22.37 21.60 -16.58
C LEU A 80 -22.26 21.68 -18.10
N PRO A 81 -23.37 21.48 -18.84
CA PRO A 81 -23.37 21.54 -20.30
C PRO A 81 -23.17 22.96 -20.81
N ASP A 82 -22.74 23.07 -22.05
CA ASP A 82 -22.67 24.33 -22.81
C ASP A 82 -21.74 25.40 -22.17
N LEU A 83 -20.74 24.97 -21.38
CA LEU A 83 -19.73 25.89 -20.84
C LEU A 83 -18.76 26.37 -21.95
N GLU A 84 -18.40 27.64 -21.89
CA GLU A 84 -17.28 28.14 -22.68
C GLU A 84 -15.98 27.40 -22.36
N ALA A 85 -15.15 27.15 -23.37
CA ALA A 85 -13.96 26.30 -23.25
C ALA A 85 -12.99 26.79 -22.15
N GLU A 86 -12.83 28.10 -22.00
CA GLU A 86 -11.98 28.70 -20.97
C GLU A 86 -12.49 28.43 -19.55
N LEU A 87 -13.81 28.55 -19.33
CA LEU A 87 -14.43 28.29 -18.04
C LEU A 87 -14.42 26.81 -17.71
N ALA A 88 -14.70 25.94 -18.70
CA ALA A 88 -14.60 24.50 -18.55
C ALA A 88 -13.17 24.07 -18.16
N ALA A 89 -12.15 24.62 -18.84
CA ALA A 89 -10.75 24.34 -18.52
C ALA A 89 -10.37 24.79 -17.10
N LEU A 90 -10.87 25.95 -16.66
CA LEU A 90 -10.62 26.47 -15.31
C LEU A 90 -11.23 25.53 -14.23
N LEU A 91 -12.50 25.17 -14.38
CA LEU A 91 -13.20 24.29 -13.41
C LEU A 91 -12.59 22.89 -13.37
N VAL A 92 -12.26 22.33 -14.52
CA VAL A 92 -11.62 21.02 -14.60
C VAL A 92 -10.19 21.06 -14.07
N SER A 93 -9.44 22.14 -14.32
CA SER A 93 -8.12 22.36 -13.73
C SER A 93 -8.18 22.36 -12.20
N ASP A 94 -9.20 23.01 -11.61
CA ASP A 94 -9.40 23.02 -10.17
C ASP A 94 -9.74 21.63 -9.63
N LEU A 95 -10.62 20.89 -10.32
CA LEU A 95 -11.00 19.50 -9.96
C LEU A 95 -9.79 18.57 -9.91
N ILE A 96 -8.88 18.68 -10.90
CA ILE A 96 -7.76 17.73 -11.06
C ILE A 96 -6.44 18.23 -10.49
N ARG A 97 -6.37 19.47 -10.00
CA ARG A 97 -5.14 20.17 -9.56
C ARG A 97 -4.20 19.30 -8.74
N ASP A 98 -4.76 18.55 -7.85
CA ASP A 98 -4.02 17.80 -6.85
C ASP A 98 -3.95 16.30 -7.17
N ASP A 99 -4.27 15.89 -8.39
CA ASP A 99 -4.22 14.48 -8.78
C ASP A 99 -3.26 14.29 -9.96
N HIS A 100 -2.07 13.77 -9.65
CA HIS A 100 -0.99 13.60 -10.63
C HIS A 100 -1.30 12.59 -11.73
N ARG A 101 -2.39 11.81 -11.60
CA ARG A 101 -2.88 10.91 -12.64
C ARG A 101 -3.47 11.67 -13.84
N LEU A 102 -3.80 12.94 -13.64
CA LEU A 102 -4.45 13.78 -14.61
C LEU A 102 -3.61 15.03 -14.89
N ARG A 103 -3.61 15.46 -16.14
CA ARG A 103 -2.93 16.67 -16.57
C ARG A 103 -3.82 17.44 -17.54
N LEU A 104 -3.97 18.75 -17.31
CA LEU A 104 -4.54 19.64 -18.29
C LEU A 104 -3.41 20.16 -19.22
N ALA A 105 -3.53 19.88 -20.52
CA ALA A 105 -2.61 20.36 -21.55
C ALA A 105 -2.99 21.78 -22.01
N VAL A 106 -2.06 22.44 -22.72
CA VAL A 106 -2.21 23.84 -23.18
C VAL A 106 -3.43 24.04 -24.10
N ASP A 107 -3.81 23.00 -24.84
CA ASP A 107 -4.96 22.98 -25.77
C ASP A 107 -6.30 22.65 -25.09
N ALA A 108 -6.38 22.82 -23.77
CA ALA A 108 -7.54 22.48 -22.94
C ALA A 108 -7.96 20.99 -23.02
N MET A 109 -7.07 20.11 -23.41
CA MET A 109 -7.26 18.67 -23.33
C MET A 109 -6.82 18.15 -21.96
N VAL A 110 -7.60 17.29 -21.35
CA VAL A 110 -7.20 16.54 -20.16
C VAL A 110 -6.62 15.20 -20.59
N GLU A 111 -5.47 14.88 -20.04
CA GLU A 111 -4.73 13.66 -20.37
C GLU A 111 -4.56 12.81 -19.13
N LEU A 112 -4.69 11.48 -19.32
CA LEU A 112 -4.40 10.49 -18.29
C LEU A 112 -2.89 10.27 -18.24
N ASN A 113 -2.26 10.65 -17.13
CA ASN A 113 -0.84 10.51 -16.87
C ASN A 113 -0.62 9.35 -15.87
N CYS A 114 -0.94 8.14 -16.29
CA CYS A 114 -0.76 6.97 -15.44
C CYS A 114 0.27 6.04 -16.06
N GLU A 115 1.34 5.78 -15.31
CA GLU A 115 2.04 4.51 -15.48
C GLU A 115 1.09 3.42 -15.01
N ASP A 116 0.82 2.46 -15.87
CA ASP A 116 -0.06 1.35 -15.55
C ASP A 116 0.66 0.36 -14.62
N VAL A 117 0.56 0.59 -13.31
CA VAL A 117 1.09 -0.32 -12.28
C VAL A 117 0.54 -1.73 -12.45
N GLU A 118 -0.65 -1.85 -13.02
CA GLU A 118 -1.33 -3.13 -13.22
C GLU A 118 -0.62 -4.00 -14.28
N SER A 119 0.02 -3.40 -15.28
CA SER A 119 0.77 -4.12 -16.32
C SER A 119 2.17 -4.54 -15.89
N ARG A 120 2.63 -4.11 -14.70
CA ARG A 120 3.95 -4.48 -14.19
C ARG A 120 4.07 -5.98 -13.97
N VAL A 121 5.19 -6.53 -14.41
CA VAL A 121 5.51 -7.95 -14.25
C VAL A 121 5.77 -8.26 -12.77
N LEU A 122 5.14 -9.31 -12.24
CA LEU A 122 5.21 -9.64 -10.81
C LEU A 122 6.65 -9.79 -10.27
N HIS A 123 7.56 -10.41 -11.04
CA HIS A 123 8.92 -10.66 -10.56
C HIS A 123 9.83 -9.41 -10.60
N GLU A 124 9.40 -8.34 -11.28
CA GLU A 124 10.09 -7.05 -11.37
C GLU A 124 9.44 -6.00 -10.45
N SER A 125 8.25 -6.30 -9.93
CA SER A 125 7.50 -5.41 -9.05
C SER A 125 8.05 -5.43 -7.64
N ASP A 126 8.01 -4.25 -7.00
CA ASP A 126 8.20 -4.13 -5.57
C ASP A 126 6.86 -4.28 -4.85
N PHE A 127 6.87 -4.99 -3.76
CA PHE A 127 5.72 -5.20 -2.89
C PHE A 127 6.03 -4.67 -1.49
N VAL A 128 5.05 -4.09 -0.84
CA VAL A 128 5.12 -3.76 0.59
C VAL A 128 4.06 -4.58 1.30
N VAL A 129 4.53 -5.57 2.06
CA VAL A 129 3.69 -6.42 2.89
C VAL A 129 3.47 -5.72 4.21
N VAL A 130 2.24 -5.41 4.56
CA VAL A 130 1.87 -4.60 5.73
C VAL A 130 0.85 -5.31 6.58
N ASP A 131 0.97 -5.13 7.89
CA ASP A 131 -0.01 -5.46 8.90
C ASP A 131 -0.17 -4.28 9.86
N VAL A 132 -1.38 -4.03 10.37
CA VAL A 132 -1.64 -2.96 11.32
C VAL A 132 -2.41 -3.47 12.53
N GLU A 133 -1.96 -3.10 13.73
CA GLU A 133 -2.75 -3.25 14.95
C GLU A 133 -3.57 -1.99 15.21
N THR A 134 -4.75 -2.18 15.77
CA THR A 134 -5.74 -1.11 15.89
C THR A 134 -6.49 -1.13 17.21
N THR A 135 -7.15 -0.03 17.57
CA THR A 135 -8.00 0.04 18.76
C THR A 135 -9.34 -0.68 18.59
N GLY A 136 -9.62 -1.30 17.44
CA GLY A 136 -10.85 -2.05 17.17
C GLY A 136 -11.04 -2.40 15.69
N ALA A 137 -12.01 -3.25 15.41
CA ALA A 137 -12.20 -3.84 14.06
C ALA A 137 -12.83 -2.91 13.02
N LYS A 138 -13.37 -1.75 13.43
CA LYS A 138 -14.08 -0.80 12.54
C LYS A 138 -13.43 0.56 12.58
N THR A 139 -13.39 1.22 11.46
CA THR A 139 -12.96 2.62 11.36
C THR A 139 -14.01 3.44 10.60
N PRO A 140 -14.43 4.65 11.05
CA PRO A 140 -14.26 5.09 12.44
C PRO A 140 -15.04 4.19 13.43
N PRO A 141 -14.78 4.21 14.74
CA PRO A 141 -13.88 5.09 15.50
C PRO A 141 -12.46 4.53 15.69
N GLY A 142 -12.18 3.29 15.22
CA GLY A 142 -10.89 2.65 15.46
C GLY A 142 -9.72 3.41 14.84
N ARG A 143 -8.57 3.35 15.52
CA ARG A 143 -7.32 4.03 15.19
C ARG A 143 -6.17 3.02 15.12
N ILE A 144 -5.11 3.31 14.38
CA ILE A 144 -3.90 2.49 14.32
C ILE A 144 -3.08 2.66 15.60
N THR A 145 -2.57 1.55 16.13
CA THR A 145 -1.68 1.49 17.31
C THR A 145 -0.28 0.97 16.97
N GLU A 146 -0.12 0.20 15.89
CA GLU A 146 1.17 -0.30 15.41
C GLU A 146 1.11 -0.50 13.91
N ILE A 147 2.23 -0.27 13.22
CA ILE A 147 2.42 -0.61 11.82
C ILE A 147 3.67 -1.48 11.73
N GLY A 148 3.55 -2.64 11.07
CA GLY A 148 4.66 -3.49 10.66
C GLY A 148 4.62 -3.69 9.16
N ALA A 149 5.74 -3.49 8.47
CA ALA A 149 5.77 -3.70 7.03
C ALA A 149 7.15 -4.15 6.54
N TYR A 150 7.16 -4.96 5.49
CA TYR A 150 8.36 -5.47 4.84
C TYR A 150 8.29 -5.24 3.34
N ARG A 151 9.37 -4.71 2.77
CA ARG A 151 9.51 -4.60 1.31
C ARG A 151 10.03 -5.91 0.75
N VAL A 152 9.29 -6.46 -0.20
CA VAL A 152 9.69 -7.65 -0.97
C VAL A 152 10.01 -7.20 -2.39
N SER A 153 11.24 -7.42 -2.82
CA SER A 153 11.72 -7.15 -4.18
C SER A 153 12.39 -8.40 -4.73
N ARG A 154 12.03 -8.80 -5.95
CA ARG A 154 12.58 -9.99 -6.63
C ARG A 154 12.52 -11.27 -5.77
N GLY A 155 11.44 -11.43 -5.02
CA GLY A 155 11.22 -12.60 -4.14
C GLY A 155 12.07 -12.63 -2.87
N ARG A 156 12.62 -11.50 -2.43
CA ARG A 156 13.40 -11.36 -1.19
C ARG A 156 12.92 -10.18 -0.38
N ILE A 157 12.95 -10.30 0.94
CA ILE A 157 12.74 -9.20 1.87
C ILE A 157 14.01 -8.33 1.84
N VAL A 158 13.85 -7.03 1.54
CA VAL A 158 14.98 -6.10 1.33
C VAL A 158 14.96 -4.90 2.28
N ALA A 159 13.82 -4.60 2.93
CA ALA A 159 13.71 -3.51 3.89
C ALA A 159 12.53 -3.75 4.84
N GLU A 160 12.55 -3.09 5.98
CA GLU A 160 11.49 -3.13 6.98
C GLU A 160 11.08 -1.72 7.41
N PHE A 161 9.83 -1.59 7.85
CA PHE A 161 9.28 -0.41 8.49
C PHE A 161 8.43 -0.86 9.67
N GLN A 162 8.72 -0.38 10.86
CA GLN A 162 7.96 -0.71 12.04
C GLN A 162 7.87 0.47 13.00
N THR A 163 6.69 0.69 13.56
CA THR A 163 6.48 1.73 14.55
C THR A 163 5.23 1.48 15.38
N LEU A 164 5.30 1.76 16.68
CA LEU A 164 4.11 2.03 17.47
C LEU A 164 3.55 3.40 17.08
N VAL A 165 2.23 3.53 17.15
CA VAL A 165 1.51 4.77 16.84
C VAL A 165 0.62 5.14 18.03
N ASN A 166 0.70 6.37 18.49
CA ASN A 166 -0.24 6.90 19.47
C ASN A 166 -1.62 7.08 18.80
N PRO A 167 -2.63 6.30 19.21
CA PRO A 167 -3.95 6.36 18.58
C PRO A 167 -4.76 7.60 18.99
N GLU A 168 -4.23 8.46 19.88
CA GLU A 168 -4.93 9.62 20.48
C GLU A 168 -6.26 9.25 21.15
N THR A 169 -6.43 7.99 21.50
CA THR A 169 -7.60 7.45 22.21
C THR A 169 -7.20 6.26 23.05
N GLN A 170 -8.06 5.86 23.98
CA GLN A 170 -7.82 4.69 24.83
C GLN A 170 -7.91 3.40 24.02
N ILE A 171 -6.96 2.50 24.24
CA ILE A 171 -7.01 1.14 23.71
C ILE A 171 -7.93 0.32 24.61
N PRO A 172 -9.01 -0.29 24.06
CA PRO A 172 -9.92 -1.11 24.85
C PRO A 172 -9.21 -2.31 25.50
N PRO A 173 -9.58 -2.71 26.74
CA PRO A 173 -8.91 -3.79 27.45
C PRO A 173 -8.80 -5.10 26.69
N PHE A 174 -9.82 -5.47 25.89
CA PHE A 174 -9.81 -6.70 25.11
C PHE A 174 -8.80 -6.63 23.93
N ILE A 175 -8.52 -5.43 23.39
CA ILE A 175 -7.48 -5.22 22.37
C ILE A 175 -6.10 -5.31 23.04
N VAL A 176 -5.92 -4.70 24.23
CA VAL A 176 -4.68 -4.85 25.00
C VAL A 176 -4.39 -6.33 25.27
N GLN A 177 -5.41 -7.10 25.65
CA GLN A 177 -5.25 -8.55 25.89
C GLN A 177 -4.89 -9.30 24.60
N LEU A 178 -5.43 -8.89 23.44
CA LEU A 178 -5.21 -9.52 22.16
C LEU A 178 -3.81 -9.25 21.61
N THR A 179 -3.38 -7.96 21.60
CA THR A 179 -2.18 -7.49 20.92
C THR A 179 -0.98 -7.33 21.85
N GLY A 180 -1.22 -7.28 23.15
CA GLY A 180 -0.20 -6.92 24.15
C GLY A 180 0.18 -5.42 24.15
N ILE A 181 -0.38 -4.62 23.22
CA ILE A 181 -0.09 -3.19 23.12
C ILE A 181 -0.91 -2.44 24.18
N THR A 182 -0.21 -1.85 25.15
CA THR A 182 -0.85 -1.12 26.24
C THR A 182 -0.92 0.38 25.97
N ASN A 183 -1.84 1.08 26.65
CA ASN A 183 -1.90 2.55 26.59
C ASN A 183 -0.59 3.22 27.05
N GLN A 184 0.18 2.57 27.92
CA GLN A 184 1.48 3.08 28.34
C GLN A 184 2.52 3.01 27.22
N MET A 185 2.55 1.92 26.44
CA MET A 185 3.48 1.74 25.33
C MET A 185 3.30 2.78 24.24
N VAL A 186 2.04 3.17 23.94
CA VAL A 186 1.75 4.12 22.85
C VAL A 186 1.68 5.57 23.31
N ARG A 187 1.79 5.86 24.61
CA ARG A 187 1.66 7.22 25.17
C ARG A 187 2.66 8.18 24.56
N ASP A 188 3.93 7.73 24.47
CA ASP A 188 5.05 8.53 24.01
C ASP A 188 5.44 8.18 22.56
N ALA A 189 4.66 7.32 21.89
CA ALA A 189 4.82 7.00 20.48
C ALA A 189 4.36 8.18 19.61
N PRO A 190 4.88 8.32 18.38
CA PRO A 190 4.45 9.35 17.45
C PRO A 190 2.97 9.16 17.09
N ILE A 191 2.24 10.26 16.88
CA ILE A 191 0.90 10.23 16.27
C ILE A 191 1.01 9.89 14.78
N PHE A 192 -0.09 9.45 14.15
CA PHE A 192 -0.04 9.06 12.73
C PHE A 192 0.40 10.19 11.80
N ALA A 193 0.07 11.44 12.12
CA ALA A 193 0.53 12.61 11.37
C ALA A 193 2.06 12.79 11.35
N GLU A 194 2.77 12.26 12.33
CA GLU A 194 4.24 12.27 12.40
C GLU A 194 4.87 11.05 11.70
N VAL A 195 4.10 9.97 11.53
CA VAL A 195 4.54 8.72 10.91
C VAL A 195 4.32 8.74 9.39
N ILE A 196 3.32 9.49 8.93
CA ILE A 196 2.77 9.37 7.57
C ILE A 196 3.78 9.60 6.45
N GLU A 197 4.71 10.55 6.58
CA GLU A 197 5.74 10.81 5.56
C GLU A 197 6.67 9.62 5.40
N GLY A 198 7.12 9.02 6.52
CA GLY A 198 7.93 7.80 6.53
C GLY A 198 7.19 6.63 5.92
N TRP A 199 5.91 6.46 6.26
CA TRP A 199 5.06 5.42 5.69
C TRP A 199 4.87 5.57 4.17
N LEU A 200 4.50 6.77 3.71
CA LEU A 200 4.30 7.02 2.28
C LEU A 200 5.60 6.87 1.48
N GLY A 201 6.73 7.30 2.04
CA GLY A 201 8.04 7.08 1.45
C GLY A 201 8.40 5.58 1.37
N PHE A 202 8.10 4.81 2.42
CA PHE A 202 8.31 3.37 2.43
C PHE A 202 7.38 2.64 1.46
N ALA A 203 6.09 2.99 1.44
CA ALA A 203 5.12 2.39 0.51
C ALA A 203 5.41 2.77 -0.95
N SER A 204 5.86 4.01 -1.21
CA SER A 204 6.18 4.52 -2.54
C SER A 204 5.12 4.09 -3.59
N ASP A 205 5.54 3.59 -4.74
CA ASP A 205 4.69 3.04 -5.82
C ASP A 205 4.54 1.51 -5.78
N ALA A 206 4.97 0.86 -4.68
CA ALA A 206 4.88 -0.58 -4.53
C ALA A 206 3.43 -1.08 -4.47
N VAL A 207 3.22 -2.34 -4.83
CA VAL A 207 1.94 -3.03 -4.61
C VAL A 207 1.84 -3.41 -3.13
N LEU A 208 0.77 -2.97 -2.45
CA LEU A 208 0.52 -3.37 -1.06
C LEU A 208 0.06 -4.82 -0.98
N VAL A 209 0.52 -5.52 0.03
CA VAL A 209 0.10 -6.89 0.31
C VAL A 209 -0.24 -6.99 1.78
N ALA A 210 -1.36 -7.64 2.12
CA ALA A 210 -1.69 -7.91 3.52
C ALA A 210 -2.51 -9.19 3.68
N HIS A 211 -2.54 -9.70 4.91
CA HIS A 211 -3.37 -10.85 5.27
C HIS A 211 -4.77 -10.38 5.68
N ASN A 212 -5.70 -10.36 4.73
CA ASN A 212 -7.00 -9.66 4.74
C ASN A 212 -6.87 -8.16 4.39
N ALA A 213 -6.19 -7.87 3.30
CA ALA A 213 -5.75 -6.54 2.87
C ALA A 213 -6.81 -5.43 2.92
N GLN A 214 -8.10 -5.77 2.81
CA GLN A 214 -9.18 -4.79 2.93
C GLN A 214 -9.21 -4.11 4.30
N PHE A 215 -8.81 -4.83 5.36
CA PHE A 215 -8.74 -4.29 6.71
C PHE A 215 -7.62 -3.24 6.80
N ASP A 216 -6.40 -3.61 6.47
CA ASP A 216 -5.21 -2.77 6.61
C ASP A 216 -5.28 -1.52 5.73
N VAL A 217 -5.62 -1.71 4.45
CA VAL A 217 -5.76 -0.60 3.49
C VAL A 217 -6.85 0.38 3.92
N ARG A 218 -7.97 -0.11 4.49
CA ARG A 218 -9.03 0.76 4.99
C ARG A 218 -8.57 1.61 6.17
N PHE A 219 -7.85 1.02 7.14
CA PHE A 219 -7.32 1.75 8.29
C PHE A 219 -6.25 2.77 7.88
N LEU A 220 -5.31 2.37 7.04
CA LEU A 220 -4.29 3.29 6.49
C LEU A 220 -4.94 4.47 5.77
N ASN A 221 -5.90 4.23 4.87
CA ASN A 221 -6.60 5.30 4.17
C ASN A 221 -7.47 6.15 5.11
N HIS A 222 -8.01 5.59 6.19
CA HIS A 222 -8.72 6.38 7.20
C HIS A 222 -7.78 7.36 7.90
N GLU A 223 -6.63 6.91 8.37
CA GLU A 223 -5.65 7.78 9.01
C GLU A 223 -5.08 8.82 8.04
N ILE A 224 -4.86 8.44 6.78
CA ILE A 224 -4.42 9.36 5.71
C ILE A 224 -5.43 10.48 5.51
N ARG A 225 -6.73 10.19 5.41
CA ARG A 225 -7.78 11.21 5.27
C ARG A 225 -7.87 12.17 6.45
N ARG A 226 -7.44 11.76 7.63
CA ARG A 226 -7.37 12.63 8.81
C ARG A 226 -6.25 13.66 8.70
N VAL A 227 -5.13 13.29 8.08
CA VAL A 227 -3.98 14.17 7.86
C VAL A 227 -4.12 14.95 6.56
N PHE A 228 -4.57 14.28 5.50
CA PHE A 228 -4.78 14.83 4.17
C PHE A 228 -6.25 14.64 3.75
N PRO A 229 -7.17 15.54 4.12
CA PRO A 229 -8.58 15.44 3.76
C PRO A 229 -8.77 15.30 2.24
N GLY A 230 -9.65 14.39 1.83
CA GLY A 230 -9.92 14.12 0.42
C GLY A 230 -8.83 13.33 -0.32
N ARG A 231 -7.87 12.73 0.39
CA ARG A 231 -6.78 11.94 -0.20
C ARG A 231 -6.82 10.48 0.24
N ARG A 232 -6.31 9.60 -0.62
CA ARG A 232 -6.06 8.19 -0.34
C ARG A 232 -4.81 7.70 -1.04
N MET A 233 -4.30 6.55 -0.63
CA MET A 233 -3.22 5.87 -1.36
C MET A 233 -3.73 5.37 -2.72
N ILE A 234 -2.88 5.51 -3.74
CA ILE A 234 -3.12 4.95 -5.08
C ILE A 234 -2.75 3.47 -5.15
N ASN A 235 -1.88 3.02 -4.27
CA ASN A 235 -1.27 1.70 -4.33
C ASN A 235 -2.29 0.58 -4.56
N SER A 236 -2.10 -0.20 -5.61
CA SER A 236 -2.82 -1.46 -5.81
C SER A 236 -2.54 -2.41 -4.67
N HIS A 237 -3.46 -3.34 -4.38
CA HIS A 237 -3.25 -4.27 -3.27
C HIS A 237 -3.66 -5.71 -3.60
N LEU A 238 -2.93 -6.65 -3.00
CA LEU A 238 -3.17 -8.09 -3.05
C LEU A 238 -3.50 -8.63 -1.65
N CYS A 239 -4.40 -9.60 -1.58
CA CYS A 239 -4.82 -10.24 -0.34
C CYS A 239 -4.31 -11.68 -0.27
N THR A 240 -3.39 -11.96 0.67
CA THR A 240 -2.83 -13.32 0.81
C THR A 240 -3.87 -14.36 1.19
N VAL A 241 -4.94 -13.99 1.94
CA VAL A 241 -6.07 -14.92 2.22
C VAL A 241 -6.75 -15.37 0.94
N LYS A 242 -7.06 -14.42 0.04
CA LYS A 242 -7.76 -14.72 -1.22
C LYS A 242 -6.87 -15.54 -2.16
N LEU A 243 -5.60 -15.16 -2.29
CA LEU A 243 -4.64 -15.88 -3.10
C LEU A 243 -4.39 -17.30 -2.57
N SER A 244 -4.19 -17.43 -1.25
CA SER A 244 -3.94 -18.75 -0.63
C SER A 244 -5.10 -19.71 -0.79
N ARG A 245 -6.35 -19.24 -0.72
CA ARG A 245 -7.54 -20.09 -0.96
C ARG A 245 -7.54 -20.74 -2.34
N ARG A 246 -6.90 -20.10 -3.30
CA ARG A 246 -6.84 -20.60 -4.69
C ARG A 246 -5.61 -21.44 -4.95
N ILE A 247 -4.48 -21.05 -4.38
CA ILE A 247 -3.17 -21.66 -4.65
C ILE A 247 -2.96 -22.90 -3.80
N PHE A 248 -3.50 -22.90 -2.58
CA PHE A 248 -3.33 -23.99 -1.60
C PHE A 248 -4.69 -24.55 -1.15
N PRO A 249 -5.48 -25.14 -2.06
CA PRO A 249 -6.77 -25.73 -1.69
C PRO A 249 -6.56 -26.87 -0.70
N GLY A 250 -7.51 -27.04 0.24
CA GLY A 250 -7.48 -28.15 1.20
C GLY A 250 -6.89 -27.81 2.56
N LEU A 251 -6.46 -26.59 2.83
CA LEU A 251 -6.14 -26.15 4.20
C LEU A 251 -7.42 -26.09 5.04
N THR A 252 -7.32 -26.43 6.33
CA THR A 252 -8.46 -26.42 7.27
C THR A 252 -9.11 -25.02 7.39
N ASN A 253 -8.30 -23.99 7.28
CA ASN A 253 -8.71 -22.59 7.17
C ASN A 253 -7.55 -21.76 6.60
N TYR A 254 -7.80 -20.46 6.35
CA TYR A 254 -6.81 -19.54 5.76
C TYR A 254 -6.46 -18.40 6.71
N ARG A 255 -6.39 -18.69 8.01
CA ARG A 255 -5.83 -17.78 9.00
C ARG A 255 -4.30 -17.73 8.85
N LEU A 256 -3.69 -16.62 9.22
CA LEU A 256 -2.24 -16.43 9.06
C LEU A 256 -1.43 -17.59 9.64
N HIS A 257 -1.70 -17.99 10.89
CA HIS A 257 -0.99 -19.08 11.55
C HIS A 257 -1.15 -20.42 10.84
N THR A 258 -2.34 -20.73 10.29
CA THR A 258 -2.54 -22.03 9.58
C THR A 258 -1.72 -22.10 8.31
N ILE A 259 -1.61 -20.98 7.58
CA ILE A 259 -0.79 -20.91 6.37
C ILE A 259 0.71 -20.91 6.75
N ALA A 260 1.09 -20.18 7.80
CA ALA A 260 2.46 -20.16 8.31
C ALA A 260 2.92 -21.57 8.75
N GLU A 261 2.09 -22.30 9.50
CA GLU A 261 2.34 -23.69 9.89
C GLU A 261 2.52 -24.60 8.66
N HIS A 262 1.71 -24.44 7.62
CA HIS A 262 1.84 -25.20 6.37
C HIS A 262 3.22 -25.03 5.71
N PHE A 263 3.83 -23.84 5.84
CA PHE A 263 5.16 -23.55 5.31
C PHE A 263 6.29 -23.64 6.35
N THR A 264 5.97 -24.04 7.58
CA THR A 264 6.93 -24.08 8.70
C THR A 264 7.55 -22.70 9.00
N ILE A 265 6.76 -21.63 8.79
CA ILE A 265 7.15 -20.24 9.08
C ILE A 265 6.82 -19.94 10.55
N PRO A 266 7.81 -19.58 11.39
CA PRO A 266 7.56 -19.24 12.78
C PRO A 266 6.91 -17.86 12.90
N ILE A 267 5.92 -17.71 13.80
CA ILE A 267 5.39 -16.41 14.23
C ILE A 267 5.72 -16.27 15.71
N LEU A 268 6.61 -15.35 16.05
CA LEU A 268 7.13 -15.22 17.42
C LEU A 268 6.11 -14.59 18.35
N ASN A 269 5.60 -13.41 17.97
CA ASN A 269 4.61 -12.67 18.77
C ASN A 269 3.37 -12.44 17.92
N ARG A 270 2.39 -13.31 18.06
CA ARG A 270 1.10 -13.18 17.34
C ARG A 270 0.37 -11.93 17.78
N HIS A 271 -0.32 -11.29 16.84
CA HIS A 271 -0.99 -10.01 17.06
C HIS A 271 -0.02 -8.88 17.42
N ARG A 272 1.17 -8.92 16.81
CA ARG A 272 2.10 -7.82 16.73
C ARG A 272 2.36 -7.58 15.25
N ALA A 273 2.11 -6.36 14.80
CA ALA A 273 2.15 -6.03 13.38
C ALA A 273 3.48 -6.38 12.70
N PRO A 274 4.67 -6.17 13.28
CA PRO A 274 5.93 -6.59 12.65
C PRO A 274 6.04 -8.10 12.44
N ASP A 275 5.69 -8.91 13.43
CA ASP A 275 5.81 -10.37 13.33
C ASP A 275 4.78 -10.97 12.37
N ASP A 276 3.54 -10.47 12.38
CA ASP A 276 2.48 -10.92 11.46
C ASP A 276 2.75 -10.46 10.02
N ALA A 277 3.31 -9.24 9.81
CA ALA A 277 3.75 -8.76 8.51
C ALA A 277 4.95 -9.57 7.97
N LEU A 278 5.92 -9.96 8.83
CA LEU A 278 7.04 -10.80 8.42
C LEU A 278 6.57 -12.17 7.93
N ALA A 279 5.75 -12.84 8.72
CA ALA A 279 5.18 -14.13 8.34
C ALA A 279 4.34 -14.02 7.04
N THR A 280 3.59 -12.91 6.90
CA THR A 280 2.82 -12.62 5.68
C THR A 280 3.75 -12.40 4.48
N ALA A 281 4.91 -11.75 4.66
CA ALA A 281 5.89 -11.54 3.60
C ALA A 281 6.53 -12.86 3.13
N GLU A 282 6.89 -13.74 4.05
CA GLU A 282 7.41 -15.07 3.72
C GLU A 282 6.36 -15.92 2.98
N ILE A 283 5.11 -15.94 3.47
CA ILE A 283 3.99 -16.59 2.78
C ILE A 283 3.80 -16.01 1.38
N PHE A 284 3.88 -14.69 1.23
CA PHE A 284 3.70 -14.04 -0.06
C PHE A 284 4.78 -14.40 -1.07
N ILE A 285 6.01 -14.60 -0.64
CA ILE A 285 7.11 -15.12 -1.50
C ILE A 285 6.75 -16.51 -2.04
N HIS A 286 6.19 -17.41 -1.21
CA HIS A 286 5.68 -18.69 -1.68
C HIS A 286 4.50 -18.55 -2.66
N ILE A 287 3.59 -17.58 -2.41
CA ILE A 287 2.49 -17.25 -3.31
C ILE A 287 3.01 -16.78 -4.67
N LEU A 288 3.99 -15.86 -4.71
CA LEU A 288 4.59 -15.36 -5.95
C LEU A 288 5.17 -16.50 -6.81
N ALA A 289 5.88 -17.44 -6.17
CA ALA A 289 6.43 -18.59 -6.86
C ALA A 289 5.33 -19.48 -7.49
N ARG A 290 4.18 -19.61 -6.83
CA ARG A 290 3.04 -20.41 -7.31
C ARG A 290 2.21 -19.70 -8.37
N LEU A 291 2.03 -18.39 -8.30
CA LEU A 291 1.31 -17.60 -9.32
C LEU A 291 1.88 -17.81 -10.72
N ARG A 292 3.21 -17.92 -10.85
CA ARG A 292 3.87 -18.26 -12.13
C ARG A 292 3.43 -19.61 -12.68
N GLN A 293 3.22 -20.61 -11.82
CA GLN A 293 2.74 -21.95 -12.22
C GLN A 293 1.28 -21.92 -12.69
N HIS A 294 0.51 -20.91 -12.27
CA HIS A 294 -0.85 -20.65 -12.74
C HIS A 294 -0.93 -19.68 -13.92
N ASN A 295 0.19 -19.41 -14.62
CA ASN A 295 0.28 -18.48 -15.74
C ASN A 295 -0.16 -17.05 -15.39
N VAL A 296 0.04 -16.64 -14.13
CA VAL A 296 -0.19 -15.26 -13.67
C VAL A 296 1.17 -14.56 -13.62
N HIS A 297 1.36 -13.57 -14.50
CA HIS A 297 2.66 -12.95 -14.73
C HIS A 297 2.74 -11.47 -14.33
N ASP A 298 1.61 -10.79 -14.21
CA ASP A 298 1.52 -9.35 -13.91
C ASP A 298 0.59 -9.06 -12.73
N VAL A 299 0.59 -7.82 -12.28
CA VAL A 299 -0.19 -7.36 -11.12
C VAL A 299 -1.69 -7.46 -11.40
N ALA A 300 -2.14 -7.08 -12.62
CA ALA A 300 -3.54 -7.18 -13.02
C ALA A 300 -4.04 -8.63 -12.96
N GLY A 301 -3.27 -9.55 -13.52
CA GLY A 301 -3.55 -10.98 -13.47
C GLY A 301 -3.65 -11.50 -12.03
N ALA A 302 -2.74 -11.10 -11.14
CA ALA A 302 -2.80 -11.49 -9.74
C ALA A 302 -4.04 -10.92 -9.03
N ARG A 303 -4.43 -9.68 -9.35
CA ARG A 303 -5.66 -9.06 -8.85
C ARG A 303 -6.91 -9.77 -9.34
N LEU A 304 -6.98 -10.11 -10.61
CA LEU A 304 -8.09 -10.89 -11.15
C LEU A 304 -8.12 -12.29 -10.54
N PHE A 305 -6.97 -12.96 -10.47
CA PHE A 305 -6.84 -14.31 -9.94
C PHE A 305 -7.42 -14.46 -8.54
N GLN A 306 -7.27 -13.47 -7.66
CA GLN A 306 -7.82 -13.52 -6.30
C GLN A 306 -9.36 -13.45 -6.24
N PHE A 307 -10.06 -13.08 -7.32
CA PHE A 307 -11.53 -12.94 -7.38
C PHE A 307 -12.22 -14.00 -8.26
N LEU A 308 -11.47 -14.71 -9.10
CA LEU A 308 -12.06 -15.77 -9.92
C LEU A 308 -12.68 -16.85 -9.01
N ALA A 309 -13.73 -17.53 -9.43
CA ALA A 309 -14.25 -18.70 -8.71
C ALA A 309 -13.19 -19.80 -8.64
N ALA A 310 -13.07 -20.54 -7.54
CA ALA A 310 -12.22 -21.71 -7.51
C ALA A 310 -12.70 -22.66 -8.62
N SER A 311 -11.84 -22.97 -9.59
CA SER A 311 -12.12 -24.06 -10.52
C SER A 311 -12.23 -25.34 -9.69
N GLU A 312 -13.36 -26.04 -9.79
CA GLU A 312 -13.47 -27.38 -9.21
C GLU A 312 -12.32 -28.22 -9.76
N PRO A 313 -11.64 -29.00 -8.92
CA PRO A 313 -10.65 -29.95 -9.43
C PRO A 313 -11.35 -30.93 -10.35
N CYS A 314 -10.86 -31.05 -11.60
CA CYS A 314 -11.23 -32.12 -12.51
C CYS A 314 -10.85 -33.47 -11.92
#